data_9ae539983d21b2abfbdf87e399e3b85b
#
_entry.id   9ae539983d21b2abfbdf87e399e3b85b
#
_cell.length_a   1.000
_cell.length_b   1.000
_cell.length_c   1.000
_cell.angle_alpha   90.00
_cell.angle_beta   90.00
_cell.angle_gamma   90.00
#
_symmetry.space_group_name_H-M   'P 1'
#
loop_
_entity.id
_entity.type
_entity.pdbx_description
1 polymer ?
#
loop_
_entity_poly.entity_id
_entity_poly.type
_entity_poly.pdbx_seq_one_letter_code
_entity_poly.pdbx_strand_id
1 'polypeptide(L)'
;VLFQFILMYRIGIIYNISSNDKKIGLNMKKALLIVNLGTPDKPTYFGIFKYLRQFLMDGRVININPILRFILVNFFICPTRSFFVKKDYKEVWDDKTGSPLLHNTKKLAEKLSAKTSEYDVYYAMRYQNPSIESILEKILDKNPDELVVLPLFPHYAAATSGSVFEEISRIVSKKWVVPQIRFISQFYDNEKFIDAWIDKAAKFDI
;
A
#
# COMPACT_ATOMS: atom_id res chain seq x y z
N VAL A 1 -6.78 -4.64 11.33
CA VAL A 1 -6.18 -5.37 10.19
C VAL A 1 -7.20 -6.24 9.48
N LEU A 2 -8.04 -7.01 10.18
CA LEU A 2 -9.20 -7.74 9.61
C LEU A 2 -10.20 -6.79 8.91
N PHE A 3 -10.17 -5.55 9.30
CA PHE A 3 -11.06 -4.48 8.91
C PHE A 3 -10.85 -3.97 7.48
N GLN A 4 -9.60 -3.87 7.01
CA GLN A 4 -9.31 -3.56 5.61
C GLN A 4 -9.87 -4.64 4.66
N PHE A 5 -10.04 -5.87 5.15
CA PHE A 5 -10.49 -7.01 4.38
C PHE A 5 -11.97 -6.95 3.97
N ILE A 6 -12.84 -6.61 4.92
CA ILE A 6 -14.29 -6.52 4.68
C ILE A 6 -14.61 -5.29 3.83
N LEU A 7 -13.80 -4.27 4.00
CA LEU A 7 -13.98 -2.95 3.45
C LEU A 7 -13.89 -2.93 1.92
N MET A 8 -12.85 -3.49 1.35
CA MET A 8 -12.63 -3.47 -0.10
C MET A 8 -13.53 -4.46 -0.86
N TYR A 9 -14.01 -5.50 -0.18
CA TYR A 9 -14.93 -6.46 -0.78
C TYR A 9 -16.29 -5.86 -1.11
N ARG A 10 -16.78 -4.95 -0.27
CA ARG A 10 -18.05 -4.20 -0.49
C ARG A 10 -17.82 -2.89 -1.25
N ILE A 11 -16.60 -2.39 -1.27
CA ILE A 11 -16.28 -1.13 -1.93
C ILE A 11 -16.33 -1.35 -3.44
N GLY A 12 -17.36 -0.85 -4.10
CA GLY A 12 -17.46 -0.80 -5.57
C GLY A 12 -16.48 0.18 -6.23
N ILE A 13 -15.31 0.40 -5.61
CA ILE A 13 -14.23 1.17 -6.23
C ILE A 13 -13.84 0.52 -7.56
N ILE A 14 -13.80 -0.82 -7.61
CA ILE A 14 -13.54 -1.56 -8.85
C ILE A 14 -14.69 -1.42 -9.85
N TYR A 15 -15.95 -1.31 -9.39
CA TYR A 15 -17.10 -1.18 -10.28
C TYR A 15 -17.15 0.17 -11.01
N ASN A 16 -16.78 1.26 -10.34
CA ASN A 16 -16.69 2.58 -10.97
C ASN A 16 -15.49 2.74 -11.92
N ILE A 17 -14.49 1.88 -11.77
CA ILE A 17 -13.32 1.82 -12.66
C ILE A 17 -13.74 1.28 -14.04
N SER A 18 -14.66 0.31 -14.08
CA SER A 18 -15.06 -0.43 -15.30
C SER A 18 -16.08 0.29 -16.20
N SER A 19 -16.84 1.25 -15.69
CA SER A 19 -18.01 1.75 -16.43
C SER A 19 -17.68 2.68 -17.62
N ASN A 20 -16.51 3.29 -17.68
CA ASN A 20 -16.14 4.23 -18.76
C ASN A 20 -15.45 3.57 -19.96
N ASP A 21 -14.92 2.36 -19.84
CA ASP A 21 -14.04 1.77 -20.87
C ASP A 21 -14.74 0.81 -21.85
N LYS A 22 -16.01 0.50 -21.64
CA LYS A 22 -16.79 -0.37 -22.56
C LYS A 22 -17.04 0.20 -23.95
N LYS A 23 -16.59 1.42 -24.25
CA LYS A 23 -16.87 2.10 -25.52
C LYS A 23 -15.92 1.79 -26.66
N ILE A 24 -14.77 1.16 -26.40
CA ILE A 24 -13.80 0.84 -27.45
C ILE A 24 -13.46 -0.65 -27.27
N GLY A 25 -13.94 -1.52 -28.15
CA GLY A 25 -13.81 -2.99 -28.08
C GLY A 25 -12.37 -3.54 -28.17
N LEU A 26 -11.41 -2.93 -27.48
CA LEU A 26 -10.03 -3.38 -27.30
C LEU A 26 -9.95 -4.21 -26.02
N ASN A 27 -9.37 -5.39 -26.12
CA ASN A 27 -9.06 -6.24 -24.97
C ASN A 27 -7.83 -5.66 -24.24
N MET A 28 -8.06 -4.59 -23.46
CA MET A 28 -6.99 -3.87 -22.76
C MET A 28 -6.44 -4.70 -21.60
N LYS A 29 -5.13 -4.82 -21.53
CA LYS A 29 -4.41 -5.42 -20.40
C LYS A 29 -4.35 -4.42 -19.26
N LYS A 30 -5.10 -4.65 -18.19
CA LYS A 30 -5.16 -3.72 -17.06
C LYS A 30 -4.50 -4.34 -15.82
N ALA A 31 -3.71 -3.56 -15.13
CA ALA A 31 -3.11 -3.94 -13.85
C ALA A 31 -3.67 -3.10 -12.70
N LEU A 32 -3.95 -3.74 -11.57
CA LEU A 32 -4.30 -3.08 -10.31
C LEU A 32 -3.21 -3.32 -9.28
N LEU A 33 -2.55 -2.26 -8.85
CA LEU A 33 -1.56 -2.29 -7.78
C LEU A 33 -2.16 -1.71 -6.50
N ILE A 34 -2.43 -2.57 -5.51
CA ILE A 34 -2.77 -2.11 -4.16
C ILE A 34 -1.50 -1.90 -3.34
N VAL A 35 -1.41 -0.78 -2.63
CA VAL A 35 -0.20 -0.42 -1.86
C VAL A 35 -0.56 -0.16 -0.41
N ASN A 36 0.14 -0.83 0.51
CA ASN A 36 0.02 -0.57 1.93
C ASN A 36 1.31 0.06 2.49
N LEU A 37 1.30 0.51 3.75
CA LEU A 37 2.40 1.23 4.38
C LEU A 37 3.69 0.40 4.38
N GLY A 38 3.59 -0.83 4.79
CA GLY A 38 4.75 -1.70 5.00
C GLY A 38 4.95 -2.07 6.46
N THR A 39 5.87 -2.96 6.68
CA THR A 39 6.16 -3.58 7.97
C THR A 39 7.59 -4.10 7.99
N PRO A 40 8.24 -4.25 9.15
CA PRO A 40 9.53 -4.91 9.21
C PRO A 40 9.46 -6.33 8.59
N ASP A 41 10.51 -6.76 7.91
CA ASP A 41 10.58 -8.15 7.39
C ASP A 41 10.65 -9.19 8.55
N LYS A 42 11.19 -8.79 9.71
CA LYS A 42 11.28 -9.61 10.92
C LYS A 42 11.10 -8.73 12.17
N PRO A 43 10.50 -9.25 13.26
CA PRO A 43 10.31 -8.50 14.51
C PRO A 43 11.59 -8.50 15.36
N THR A 44 12.75 -8.26 14.70
CA THR A 44 14.08 -8.14 15.32
C THR A 44 14.49 -6.69 15.38
N TYR A 45 15.45 -6.35 16.25
CA TYR A 45 15.99 -5.00 16.33
C TYR A 45 16.42 -4.47 14.95
N PHE A 46 17.21 -5.23 14.21
CA PHE A 46 17.69 -4.80 12.89
C PHE A 46 16.60 -4.74 11.82
N GLY A 47 15.62 -5.67 11.86
CA GLY A 47 14.48 -5.61 10.95
C GLY A 47 13.63 -4.35 11.17
N ILE A 48 13.35 -4.03 12.44
CA ILE A 48 12.62 -2.82 12.82
C ILE A 48 13.43 -1.56 12.50
N PHE A 49 14.74 -1.57 12.80
CA PHE A 49 15.63 -0.45 12.46
C PHE A 49 15.60 -0.14 10.96
N LYS A 50 15.73 -1.17 10.11
CA LYS A 50 15.69 -1.03 8.65
C LYS A 50 14.37 -0.43 8.18
N TYR A 51 13.25 -0.92 8.70
CA TYR A 51 11.92 -0.41 8.40
C TYR A 51 11.75 1.04 8.86
N LEU A 52 12.03 1.35 10.12
CA LEU A 52 11.90 2.70 10.67
C LEU A 52 12.80 3.69 9.94
N ARG A 53 14.02 3.28 9.61
CA ARG A 53 14.95 4.12 8.85
C ARG A 53 14.37 4.47 7.48
N GLN A 54 13.86 3.50 6.73
CA GLN A 54 13.27 3.75 5.42
C GLN A 54 12.04 4.65 5.53
N PHE A 55 11.18 4.40 6.52
CA PHE A 55 9.97 5.18 6.77
C PHE A 55 10.27 6.63 7.19
N LEU A 56 11.16 6.83 8.15
CA LEU A 56 11.44 8.17 8.70
C LEU A 56 12.41 8.99 7.83
N MET A 57 13.15 8.36 6.95
CA MET A 57 13.97 9.05 5.95
C MET A 57 13.16 9.60 4.77
N ASP A 58 11.90 9.22 4.63
CA ASP A 58 11.00 9.80 3.64
C ASP A 58 10.71 11.28 3.95
N GLY A 59 10.97 12.15 2.96
CA GLY A 59 10.74 13.58 3.09
C GLY A 59 9.28 13.96 3.26
N ARG A 60 8.36 13.11 2.83
CA ARG A 60 6.92 13.30 3.04
C ARG A 60 6.45 12.91 4.43
N VAL A 61 7.27 12.13 5.16
CA VAL A 61 7.00 11.76 6.56
C VAL A 61 7.63 12.77 7.53
N ILE A 62 8.91 13.10 7.32
CA ILE A 62 9.62 14.11 8.11
C ILE A 62 10.14 15.20 7.16
N ASN A 63 9.39 16.28 7.05
CA ASN A 63 9.69 17.39 6.15
C ASN A 63 10.63 18.42 6.83
N ILE A 64 11.90 18.03 6.97
CA ILE A 64 12.99 18.91 7.45
C ILE A 64 14.18 18.81 6.50
N ASN A 65 15.19 19.65 6.71
CA ASN A 65 16.45 19.59 5.95
C ASN A 65 16.98 18.14 5.86
N PRO A 66 17.34 17.61 4.67
CA PRO A 66 17.73 16.22 4.47
C PRO A 66 18.93 15.79 5.33
N ILE A 67 19.91 16.68 5.56
CA ILE A 67 21.08 16.39 6.39
C ILE A 67 20.67 16.25 7.86
N LEU A 68 19.86 17.18 8.34
CA LEU A 68 19.34 17.14 9.73
C LEU A 68 18.48 15.89 9.93
N ARG A 69 17.59 15.57 8.97
CA ARG A 69 16.80 14.34 8.97
C ARG A 69 17.68 13.09 9.03
N PHE A 70 18.75 13.04 8.22
CA PHE A 70 19.68 11.92 8.22
C PHE A 70 20.32 11.73 9.61
N ILE A 71 20.83 12.79 10.22
CA ILE A 71 21.43 12.74 11.57
C ILE A 71 20.41 12.30 12.61
N LEU A 72 19.26 12.97 12.64
CA LEU A 72 18.21 12.71 13.62
C LEU A 72 17.70 11.26 13.55
N VAL A 73 17.41 10.79 12.35
CA VAL A 73 16.83 9.45 12.13
C VAL A 73 17.85 8.35 12.42
N ASN A 74 19.07 8.46 11.90
CA ASN A 74 20.03 7.35 11.98
C ASN A 74 20.73 7.24 13.33
N PHE A 75 20.97 8.35 14.00
CA PHE A 75 21.77 8.36 15.25
C PHE A 75 20.92 8.48 16.52
N PHE A 76 19.69 9.01 16.42
CA PHE A 76 18.87 9.24 17.60
C PHE A 76 17.58 8.43 17.58
N ILE A 77 16.74 8.55 16.53
CA ILE A 77 15.40 7.95 16.55
C ILE A 77 15.45 6.44 16.31
N CYS A 78 16.06 5.99 15.21
CA CYS A 78 16.05 4.57 14.88
C CYS A 78 16.74 3.68 15.92
N PRO A 79 17.92 4.02 16.47
CA PRO A 79 18.57 3.19 17.48
C PRO A 79 17.71 3.01 18.73
N THR A 80 17.17 4.08 19.25
CA THR A 80 16.37 4.06 20.48
C THR A 80 15.00 3.43 20.25
N ARG A 81 14.28 3.91 19.24
CA ARG A 81 12.91 3.47 18.98
C ARG A 81 12.84 1.98 18.59
N SER A 82 13.80 1.48 17.81
CA SER A 82 13.84 0.05 17.44
C SER A 82 13.98 -0.88 18.65
N PHE A 83 14.66 -0.42 19.70
CA PHE A 83 14.80 -1.17 20.93
C PHE A 83 13.48 -1.23 21.69
N PHE A 84 12.80 -0.10 21.88
CA PHE A 84 11.59 -0.02 22.65
C PHE A 84 10.39 -0.71 21.96
N VAL A 85 10.15 -0.47 20.67
CA VAL A 85 8.98 -1.05 19.96
C VAL A 85 9.16 -2.52 19.57
N LYS A 86 10.33 -3.11 19.81
CA LYS A 86 10.57 -4.52 19.48
C LYS A 86 9.60 -5.47 20.19
N LYS A 87 9.22 -5.16 21.41
CA LYS A 87 8.26 -5.95 22.19
C LYS A 87 6.89 -5.91 21.52
N ASP A 88 6.41 -4.72 21.17
CA ASP A 88 5.10 -4.51 20.55
C ASP A 88 5.00 -5.24 19.20
N TYR A 89 6.08 -5.18 18.37
CA TYR A 89 6.13 -5.93 17.12
C TYR A 89 6.10 -7.45 17.35
N LYS A 90 6.72 -7.96 18.40
CA LYS A 90 6.68 -9.38 18.73
C LYS A 90 5.30 -9.83 19.19
N GLU A 91 4.58 -9.01 19.96
CA GLU A 91 3.24 -9.32 20.46
C GLU A 91 2.21 -9.44 19.33
N VAL A 92 2.34 -8.63 18.27
CA VAL A 92 1.41 -8.69 17.13
C VAL A 92 1.86 -9.65 16.03
N TRP A 93 3.08 -10.22 16.15
CA TRP A 93 3.65 -11.08 15.13
C TRP A 93 3.10 -12.50 15.23
N ASP A 94 2.63 -13.03 14.11
CA ASP A 94 2.17 -14.42 14.04
C ASP A 94 3.33 -15.31 13.57
N ASP A 95 3.59 -16.40 14.28
CA ASP A 95 4.72 -17.29 13.99
C ASP A 95 4.61 -18.00 12.62
N LYS A 96 3.39 -18.20 12.11
CA LYS A 96 3.14 -18.89 10.84
C LYS A 96 3.02 -17.93 9.66
N THR A 97 2.36 -16.79 9.88
CA THR A 97 2.01 -15.85 8.79
C THR A 97 2.84 -14.57 8.80
N GLY A 98 3.63 -14.35 9.87
CA GLY A 98 4.46 -13.17 10.01
C GLY A 98 3.67 -11.91 10.37
N SER A 99 3.99 -10.79 9.74
CA SER A 99 3.28 -9.53 9.96
C SER A 99 1.82 -9.62 9.54
N PRO A 100 0.86 -9.33 10.44
CA PRO A 100 -0.57 -9.30 10.10
C PRO A 100 -0.90 -8.31 8.98
N LEU A 101 -0.18 -7.17 8.90
CA LEU A 101 -0.38 -6.18 7.84
C LEU A 101 -0.05 -6.78 6.47
N LEU A 102 1.11 -7.40 6.34
CA LEU A 102 1.54 -8.04 5.10
C LEU A 102 0.61 -9.19 4.71
N HIS A 103 0.34 -10.10 5.65
CA HIS A 103 -0.53 -11.26 5.45
C HIS A 103 -1.93 -10.84 4.97
N ASN A 104 -2.54 -9.85 5.60
CA ASN A 104 -3.88 -9.41 5.22
C ASN A 104 -3.88 -8.64 3.90
N THR A 105 -2.83 -7.87 3.59
CA THR A 105 -2.70 -7.21 2.28
C THR A 105 -2.59 -8.26 1.16
N LYS A 106 -1.79 -9.31 1.36
CA LYS A 106 -1.69 -10.42 0.41
C LYS A 106 -3.03 -11.11 0.20
N LYS A 107 -3.73 -11.50 1.29
CA LYS A 107 -5.07 -12.09 1.22
C LYS A 107 -6.09 -11.18 0.52
N LEU A 108 -5.99 -9.86 0.69
CA LEU A 108 -6.84 -8.92 -0.01
C LEU A 108 -6.58 -8.99 -1.53
N ALA A 109 -5.31 -8.96 -1.95
CA ALA A 109 -4.96 -9.08 -3.36
C ALA A 109 -5.46 -10.40 -3.97
N GLU A 110 -5.30 -11.52 -3.28
CA GLU A 110 -5.79 -12.83 -3.71
C GLU A 110 -7.31 -12.84 -3.91
N LYS A 111 -8.06 -12.26 -2.95
CA LYS A 111 -9.53 -12.16 -3.06
C LYS A 111 -9.99 -11.23 -4.16
N LEU A 112 -9.28 -10.13 -4.39
CA LEU A 112 -9.57 -9.22 -5.50
C LEU A 112 -9.33 -9.92 -6.82
N SER A 113 -8.19 -10.60 -6.96
CA SER A 113 -7.86 -11.37 -8.17
C SER A 113 -8.91 -12.44 -8.50
N ALA A 114 -9.45 -13.13 -7.48
CA ALA A 114 -10.51 -14.12 -7.66
C ALA A 114 -11.86 -13.52 -8.08
N LYS A 115 -12.05 -12.20 -7.91
CA LYS A 115 -13.33 -11.51 -8.17
C LYS A 115 -13.35 -10.69 -9.45
N THR A 116 -12.22 -10.40 -10.02
CA THR A 116 -12.12 -9.66 -11.28
C THR A 116 -11.25 -10.41 -12.27
N SER A 117 -11.77 -10.53 -13.49
CA SER A 117 -10.99 -10.99 -14.66
C SER A 117 -10.48 -9.82 -15.50
N GLU A 118 -10.84 -8.60 -15.14
CA GLU A 118 -10.49 -7.39 -15.88
C GLU A 118 -9.09 -6.87 -15.54
N TYR A 119 -8.62 -7.15 -14.31
CA TYR A 119 -7.36 -6.65 -13.79
C TYR A 119 -6.44 -7.79 -13.33
N ASP A 120 -5.18 -7.72 -13.74
CA ASP A 120 -4.10 -8.44 -13.06
C ASP A 120 -3.84 -7.73 -11.72
N VAL A 121 -4.13 -8.38 -10.60
CA VAL A 121 -4.02 -7.76 -9.26
C VAL A 121 -2.66 -8.03 -8.63
N TYR A 122 -2.02 -6.96 -8.17
CA TYR A 122 -0.73 -6.98 -7.48
C TYR A 122 -0.82 -6.25 -6.15
N TYR A 123 0.08 -6.57 -5.23
CA TYR A 123 0.24 -5.81 -3.99
C TYR A 123 1.70 -5.45 -3.73
N ALA A 124 1.92 -4.30 -3.12
CA ALA A 124 3.24 -3.84 -2.70
C ALA A 124 3.17 -3.12 -1.35
N MET A 125 4.33 -2.99 -0.74
CA MET A 125 4.54 -2.19 0.45
C MET A 125 5.32 -0.92 0.10
N ARG A 126 4.90 0.23 0.67
CA ARG A 126 5.66 1.47 0.49
C ARG A 126 7.05 1.37 1.11
N TYR A 127 7.14 0.68 2.27
CA TYR A 127 8.40 0.43 2.94
C TYR A 127 8.59 -1.06 3.17
N GLN A 128 9.82 -1.55 2.93
CA GLN A 128 10.23 -2.95 2.95
C GLN A 128 9.60 -3.78 1.82
N ASN A 129 9.28 -5.05 2.07
CA ASN A 129 8.96 -6.03 1.04
C ASN A 129 7.51 -6.52 1.06
N PRO A 130 6.94 -6.87 -0.12
CA PRO A 130 7.47 -6.60 -1.47
C PRO A 130 7.46 -5.11 -1.81
N SER A 131 8.57 -4.58 -2.28
CA SER A 131 8.69 -3.14 -2.55
C SER A 131 7.86 -2.71 -3.78
N ILE A 132 7.45 -1.43 -3.81
CA ILE A 132 6.80 -0.86 -4.99
C ILE A 132 7.67 -1.06 -6.23
N GLU A 133 8.98 -0.82 -6.13
CA GLU A 133 9.90 -0.94 -7.25
C GLU A 133 9.90 -2.36 -7.84
N SER A 134 10.09 -3.38 -6.99
CA SER A 134 10.13 -4.78 -7.44
C SER A 134 8.82 -5.29 -8.06
N ILE A 135 7.68 -4.79 -7.58
CA ILE A 135 6.37 -5.18 -8.12
C ILE A 135 6.04 -4.39 -9.39
N LEU A 136 6.36 -3.09 -9.40
CA LEU A 136 6.10 -2.23 -10.56
C LEU A 136 6.92 -2.69 -11.78
N GLU A 137 8.17 -3.12 -11.59
CA GLU A 137 8.96 -3.73 -12.66
C GLU A 137 8.27 -4.96 -13.27
N LYS A 138 7.79 -5.88 -12.44
CA LYS A 138 7.03 -7.05 -12.90
C LYS A 138 5.75 -6.70 -13.64
N ILE A 139 5.09 -5.60 -13.25
CA ILE A 139 3.89 -5.11 -13.94
C ILE A 139 4.28 -4.55 -15.30
N LEU A 140 5.29 -3.69 -15.34
CA LEU A 140 5.73 -3.01 -16.58
C LEU A 140 6.30 -3.99 -17.62
N ASP A 141 6.97 -5.07 -17.19
CA ASP A 141 7.46 -6.12 -18.08
C ASP A 141 6.34 -6.83 -18.85
N LYS A 142 5.11 -6.81 -18.33
CA LYS A 142 3.92 -7.36 -19.03
C LYS A 142 3.29 -6.37 -20.01
N ASN A 143 3.80 -5.15 -20.11
CA ASN A 143 3.30 -4.09 -20.97
C ASN A 143 1.77 -3.90 -20.83
N PRO A 144 1.26 -3.51 -19.65
CA PRO A 144 -0.16 -3.22 -19.49
C PRO A 144 -0.52 -1.91 -20.21
N ASP A 145 -1.75 -1.82 -20.70
CA ASP A 145 -2.30 -0.59 -21.28
C ASP A 145 -2.64 0.42 -20.18
N GLU A 146 -3.14 -0.08 -19.05
CA GLU A 146 -3.50 0.74 -17.88
C GLU A 146 -2.94 0.14 -16.58
N LEU A 147 -2.42 1.01 -15.72
CA LEU A 147 -2.06 0.71 -14.33
C LEU A 147 -2.92 1.55 -13.38
N VAL A 148 -3.78 0.91 -12.62
CA VAL A 148 -4.50 1.54 -11.51
C VAL A 148 -3.71 1.35 -10.23
N VAL A 149 -3.41 2.45 -9.54
CA VAL A 149 -2.73 2.44 -8.24
C VAL A 149 -3.72 2.81 -7.16
N LEU A 150 -3.87 1.93 -6.19
CA LEU A 150 -4.77 2.11 -5.04
C LEU A 150 -3.98 1.99 -3.72
N PRO A 151 -3.52 3.11 -3.15
CA PRO A 151 -3.03 3.12 -1.78
C PRO A 151 -4.15 2.76 -0.80
N LEU A 152 -3.87 1.86 0.14
CA LEU A 152 -4.86 1.38 1.11
C LEU A 152 -5.06 2.35 2.29
N PHE A 153 -5.10 3.66 1.98
CA PHE A 153 -5.34 4.73 2.92
C PHE A 153 -6.61 5.47 2.51
N PRO A 154 -7.69 5.43 3.33
CA PRO A 154 -8.97 6.06 2.97
C PRO A 154 -8.83 7.57 2.72
N HIS A 155 -8.07 8.26 3.57
CA HIS A 155 -7.81 9.69 3.46
C HIS A 155 -6.47 9.96 2.81
N TYR A 156 -6.40 11.00 1.98
CA TYR A 156 -5.13 11.49 1.49
C TYR A 156 -4.31 12.13 2.63
N ALA A 157 -3.04 11.75 2.70
CA ALA A 157 -2.03 12.47 3.47
C ALA A 157 -0.71 12.44 2.71
N ALA A 158 0.13 13.46 2.90
CA ALA A 158 1.45 13.53 2.27
C ALA A 158 2.30 12.30 2.61
N ALA A 159 2.28 11.87 3.88
CA ALA A 159 3.04 10.73 4.40
C ALA A 159 2.49 9.36 3.98
N THR A 160 1.33 9.28 3.35
CA THR A 160 0.68 8.04 2.92
C THR A 160 0.50 8.01 1.41
N SER A 161 -0.68 8.39 0.91
CA SER A 161 -0.96 8.40 -0.55
C SER A 161 0.04 9.24 -1.33
N GLY A 162 0.45 10.40 -0.78
CA GLY A 162 1.44 11.28 -1.41
C GLY A 162 2.82 10.62 -1.54
N SER A 163 3.27 9.88 -0.51
CA SER A 163 4.53 9.14 -0.53
C SER A 163 4.50 7.98 -1.55
N VAL A 164 3.37 7.28 -1.67
CA VAL A 164 3.19 6.22 -2.69
C VAL A 164 3.24 6.82 -4.09
N PHE A 165 2.54 7.93 -4.32
CA PHE A 165 2.55 8.63 -5.62
C PHE A 165 3.97 9.06 -6.02
N GLU A 166 4.71 9.65 -5.10
CA GLU A 166 6.10 10.09 -5.37
C GLU A 166 7.00 8.92 -5.74
N GLU A 167 6.91 7.80 -5.01
CA GLU A 167 7.74 6.62 -5.29
C GLU A 167 7.42 6.01 -6.66
N ILE A 168 6.14 5.87 -7.02
CA ILE A 168 5.74 5.38 -8.34
C ILE A 168 6.24 6.33 -9.43
N SER A 169 6.04 7.65 -9.25
CA SER A 169 6.50 8.65 -10.21
C SER A 169 8.02 8.61 -10.39
N ARG A 170 8.78 8.43 -9.31
CA ARG A 170 10.24 8.28 -9.33
C ARG A 170 10.70 7.07 -10.17
N ILE A 171 9.95 5.98 -10.10
CA ILE A 171 10.30 4.75 -10.83
C ILE A 171 9.92 4.89 -12.30
N VAL A 172 8.69 5.31 -12.59
CA VAL A 172 8.20 5.37 -13.98
C VAL A 172 8.88 6.46 -14.80
N SER A 173 9.34 7.56 -14.17
CA SER A 173 10.09 8.63 -14.85
C SER A 173 11.40 8.15 -15.50
N LYS A 174 11.90 6.97 -15.11
CA LYS A 174 13.09 6.35 -15.69
C LYS A 174 12.79 5.38 -16.82
N LYS A 175 11.53 5.14 -17.14
CA LYS A 175 11.11 4.19 -18.17
C LYS A 175 10.80 4.92 -19.48
N TRP A 176 11.17 4.32 -20.61
CA TRP A 176 10.89 4.86 -21.95
C TRP A 176 9.42 4.75 -22.34
N VAL A 177 8.78 3.65 -21.90
CA VAL A 177 7.36 3.40 -22.13
C VAL A 177 6.66 3.30 -20.81
N VAL A 178 5.57 4.05 -20.65
CA VAL A 178 4.77 4.10 -19.43
C VAL A 178 3.32 3.88 -19.81
N PRO A 179 2.60 2.94 -19.16
CA PRO A 179 1.16 2.77 -19.38
C PRO A 179 0.37 4.01 -18.92
N GLN A 180 -0.89 4.07 -19.27
CA GLN A 180 -1.79 5.03 -18.61
C GLN A 180 -1.83 4.72 -17.12
N ILE A 181 -1.49 5.70 -16.27
CA ILE A 181 -1.52 5.52 -14.82
C ILE A 181 -2.70 6.28 -14.23
N ARG A 182 -3.58 5.54 -13.53
CA ARG A 182 -4.67 6.12 -12.77
C ARG A 182 -4.40 5.92 -11.28
N PHE A 183 -4.28 7.02 -10.55
CA PHE A 183 -3.99 7.03 -9.13
C PHE A 183 -5.24 7.38 -8.32
N ILE A 184 -5.65 6.49 -7.41
CA ILE A 184 -6.79 6.71 -6.51
C ILE A 184 -6.23 7.27 -5.20
N SER A 185 -6.31 8.59 -5.04
CA SER A 185 -5.66 9.28 -3.91
C SER A 185 -6.38 9.09 -2.57
N GLN A 186 -7.71 8.86 -2.61
CA GLN A 186 -8.56 8.75 -1.42
C GLN A 186 -9.88 8.04 -1.76
N PHE A 187 -10.58 7.50 -0.78
CA PHE A 187 -11.87 6.82 -0.90
C PHE A 187 -12.70 6.85 0.39
N TYR A 188 -12.42 7.82 1.27
CA TYR A 188 -13.08 7.95 2.58
C TYR A 188 -14.59 8.20 2.49
N ASP A 189 -15.04 8.82 1.42
CA ASP A 189 -16.43 9.18 1.12
C ASP A 189 -17.19 8.12 0.29
N ASN A 190 -16.55 6.99 0.01
CA ASN A 190 -17.21 5.92 -0.72
C ASN A 190 -18.28 5.26 0.15
N GLU A 191 -19.54 5.23 -0.32
CA GLU A 191 -20.69 4.71 0.42
C GLU A 191 -20.44 3.30 0.96
N LYS A 192 -19.91 2.39 0.14
CA LYS A 192 -19.64 1.01 0.56
C LYS A 192 -18.51 0.92 1.60
N PHE A 193 -17.59 1.87 1.60
CA PHE A 193 -16.60 2.00 2.64
C PHE A 193 -17.25 2.40 3.97
N ILE A 194 -18.17 3.38 3.93
CA ILE A 194 -18.92 3.86 5.09
C ILE A 194 -19.82 2.73 5.63
N ASP A 195 -20.56 2.04 4.76
CA ASP A 195 -21.41 0.91 5.14
C ASP A 195 -20.64 -0.20 5.85
N ALA A 196 -19.44 -0.52 5.37
CA ALA A 196 -18.59 -1.52 5.99
C ALA A 196 -18.12 -1.09 7.40
N TRP A 197 -17.97 0.21 7.65
CA TRP A 197 -17.70 0.74 8.99
C TRP A 197 -18.93 0.63 9.89
N ILE A 198 -20.12 0.98 9.40
CA ILE A 198 -21.39 0.89 10.13
C ILE A 198 -21.62 -0.59 10.52
N ASP A 199 -21.53 -1.52 9.57
CA ASP A 199 -21.66 -2.96 9.82
C ASP A 199 -20.68 -3.49 10.88
N LYS A 200 -19.51 -2.89 10.96
CA LYS A 200 -18.50 -3.27 11.94
C LYS A 200 -18.82 -2.70 13.31
N ALA A 201 -19.19 -1.42 13.37
CA ALA A 201 -19.55 -0.72 14.61
C ALA A 201 -20.75 -1.40 15.29
N ALA A 202 -21.78 -1.79 14.51
CA ALA A 202 -22.96 -2.49 15.00
C ALA A 202 -22.66 -3.83 15.73
N LYS A 203 -21.47 -4.40 15.55
CA LYS A 203 -21.04 -5.63 16.26
C LYS A 203 -20.47 -5.38 17.66
N PHE A 204 -20.29 -4.14 18.05
CA PHE A 204 -19.68 -3.75 19.31
C PHE A 204 -20.66 -3.09 20.29
N ASP A 205 -21.99 -3.13 20.01
CA ASP A 205 -23.04 -2.53 20.88
C ASP A 205 -22.71 -1.09 21.31
N ILE A 206 -22.19 -0.26 20.39
CA ILE A 206 -21.88 1.16 20.62
C ILE A 206 -23.03 2.01 20.08
#